data_a343ce159d3a6d464b987ae08ccaf9ad
#
_entry.id   a343ce159d3a6d464b987ae08ccaf9ad
#
_cell.length_a   1.000
_cell.length_b   1.000
_cell.length_c   1.000
_cell.angle_alpha   90.00
_cell.angle_beta   90.00
_cell.angle_gamma   90.00
#
_symmetry.space_group_name_H-M   'P 1'
#
loop_
_entity.id
_entity.type
_entity.pdbx_description
1 polymer ?
#
loop_
_entity_poly.entity_id
_entity_poly.type
_entity_poly.pdbx_seq_one_letter_code
_entity_poly.pdbx_strand_id
1 'polypeptide(L)'
;MFKRSALMLRLIFALVMGWNCGVVWAQELRPQDLLCEPRIVARQSAKAMPEGPPPDAALLQWVDVPGLDDWSQRWPGYDGAAWYRIDWESPCGRDQPVALAVVNIVMAGEVFVNSELIWRDQSLVEPLSRSWNMPRYWLLPKALLKEQGNSIWVRVHGLSSQTPGLGRLRIGHPAELKQWTAQATWNLRTIYMVCITVSLVLCLLFSFAWLHNRNQKLYGWYALNLMCWALMLCFMVMTDPWPFSSTPAFAKGNLLVFIAFTYTFCIFTLRFAELRLMRLELTLACICSLCAVFALSVPDAQIALSQAVWLLMFCLCALVCLLFPLRALQTRTPAHI
;
A
#
# COMPACT_ATOMS: atom_id res chain seq x y z
N MET A 1 -29.84 28.93 4.66
CA MET A 1 -28.47 28.65 4.29
C MET A 1 -28.22 27.13 4.09
N PHE A 2 -28.84 26.24 4.83
CA PHE A 2 -28.68 24.77 4.82
C PHE A 2 -29.13 24.02 3.54
N LYS A 3 -30.10 24.54 2.77
CA LYS A 3 -30.56 23.86 1.53
C LYS A 3 -29.54 23.90 0.38
N ARG A 4 -28.64 24.91 0.34
CA ARG A 4 -27.62 25.03 -0.69
C ARG A 4 -26.41 24.10 -0.43
N SER A 5 -26.06 23.86 0.83
CA SER A 5 -24.97 22.92 1.19
C SER A 5 -25.32 21.46 0.92
N ALA A 6 -26.59 21.05 1.15
CA ALA A 6 -27.04 19.71 0.81
C ALA A 6 -27.06 19.43 -0.72
N LEU A 7 -27.36 20.46 -1.52
CA LEU A 7 -27.30 20.35 -2.97
C LEU A 7 -25.86 20.22 -3.48
N MET A 8 -24.93 21.00 -2.90
CA MET A 8 -23.49 20.90 -3.22
C MET A 8 -22.92 19.54 -2.86
N LEU A 9 -23.29 18.98 -1.69
CA LEU A 9 -22.84 17.66 -1.26
C LEU A 9 -23.37 16.55 -2.18
N ARG A 10 -24.62 16.67 -2.65
CA ARG A 10 -25.21 15.73 -3.63
C ARG A 10 -24.55 15.84 -5.01
N LEU A 11 -24.17 17.04 -5.44
CA LEU A 11 -23.45 17.25 -6.70
C LEU A 11 -22.01 16.70 -6.62
N ILE A 12 -21.32 16.88 -5.51
CA ILE A 12 -19.98 16.31 -5.29
C ILE A 12 -20.07 14.80 -5.23
N PHE A 13 -21.08 14.24 -4.55
CA PHE A 13 -21.29 12.79 -4.49
C PHE A 13 -21.65 12.20 -5.86
N ALA A 14 -22.48 12.88 -6.66
CA ALA A 14 -22.81 12.50 -8.02
C ALA A 14 -21.61 12.60 -8.98
N LEU A 15 -20.76 13.62 -8.82
CA LEU A 15 -19.50 13.77 -9.58
C LEU A 15 -18.49 12.65 -9.22
N VAL A 16 -18.34 12.31 -7.95
CA VAL A 16 -17.45 11.23 -7.49
C VAL A 16 -17.97 9.87 -7.92
N MET A 17 -19.30 9.64 -7.89
CA MET A 17 -19.92 8.39 -8.38
C MET A 17 -19.98 8.32 -9.90
N GLY A 18 -20.19 9.42 -10.60
CA GLY A 18 -20.21 9.47 -12.07
C GLY A 18 -18.85 9.22 -12.71
N TRP A 19 -17.76 9.50 -12.01
CA TRP A 19 -16.41 9.23 -12.52
C TRP A 19 -16.01 7.73 -12.48
N ASN A 20 -16.75 6.90 -11.74
CA ASN A 20 -16.57 5.44 -11.76
C ASN A 20 -17.26 4.73 -12.94
N CYS A 21 -18.05 5.43 -13.74
CA CYS A 21 -18.68 4.91 -14.97
C CYS A 21 -17.87 5.22 -16.24
N GLY A 22 -16.55 5.29 -16.16
CA GLY A 22 -15.70 5.17 -17.33
C GLY A 22 -15.88 3.77 -17.91
N VAL A 23 -16.76 3.62 -18.88
CA VAL A 23 -16.88 2.42 -19.71
C VAL A 23 -15.54 2.24 -20.41
N VAL A 24 -14.67 1.45 -19.79
CA VAL A 24 -13.46 0.96 -20.44
C VAL A 24 -13.97 0.00 -21.53
N TRP A 25 -13.90 0.42 -22.77
CA TRP A 25 -14.09 -0.47 -23.90
C TRP A 25 -13.03 -1.57 -23.78
N ALA A 26 -13.43 -2.73 -23.26
CA ALA A 26 -12.62 -3.92 -23.33
C ALA A 26 -12.43 -4.22 -24.81
N GLN A 27 -11.18 -4.12 -25.27
CA GLN A 27 -10.84 -4.58 -26.61
C GLN A 27 -11.07 -6.09 -26.57
N GLU A 28 -12.11 -6.57 -27.24
CA GLU A 28 -12.39 -8.00 -27.36
C GLU A 28 -11.15 -8.66 -28.00
N LEU A 29 -10.51 -9.54 -27.22
CA LEU A 29 -9.42 -10.36 -27.72
C LEU A 29 -9.95 -11.22 -28.88
N ARG A 30 -9.23 -11.24 -29.99
CA ARG A 30 -9.61 -12.13 -31.10
C ARG A 30 -9.52 -13.57 -30.62
N PRO A 31 -10.40 -14.47 -31.10
CA PRO A 31 -10.34 -15.90 -30.72
C PRO A 31 -8.95 -16.54 -30.94
N GLN A 32 -8.17 -16.05 -31.89
CA GLN A 32 -6.82 -16.51 -32.16
C GLN A 32 -5.82 -16.13 -31.03
N ASP A 33 -6.03 -15.01 -30.35
CA ASP A 33 -5.17 -14.54 -29.26
C ASP A 33 -5.35 -15.42 -28.01
N LEU A 34 -6.51 -16.03 -27.81
CA LEU A 34 -6.81 -16.98 -26.73
C LEU A 34 -6.09 -18.33 -26.89
N LEU A 35 -5.81 -18.75 -28.14
CA LEU A 35 -5.08 -20.00 -28.41
C LEU A 35 -3.60 -19.88 -28.12
N CYS A 36 -3.08 -18.65 -28.10
CA CYS A 36 -1.67 -18.35 -27.89
C CYS A 36 -1.36 -17.81 -26.49
N GLU A 37 -2.26 -17.96 -25.54
CA GLU A 37 -2.08 -17.41 -24.18
C GLU A 37 -0.92 -18.14 -23.46
N PRO A 38 0.12 -17.40 -23.01
CA PRO A 38 1.20 -17.98 -22.23
C PRO A 38 0.70 -18.62 -20.93
N ARG A 39 1.28 -19.78 -20.60
CA ARG A 39 0.91 -20.53 -19.39
C ARG A 39 2.09 -20.66 -18.45
N ILE A 40 1.87 -20.36 -17.18
CA ILE A 40 2.85 -20.63 -16.14
C ILE A 40 2.80 -22.13 -15.82
N VAL A 41 3.95 -22.78 -15.96
CA VAL A 41 4.13 -24.21 -15.72
C VAL A 41 4.55 -24.49 -14.27
N ALA A 42 5.48 -23.67 -13.74
CA ALA A 42 5.97 -23.83 -12.38
C ALA A 42 6.23 -22.48 -11.71
N ARG A 43 6.06 -22.46 -10.39
CA ARG A 43 6.45 -21.33 -9.54
C ARG A 43 7.17 -21.86 -8.32
N GLN A 44 8.41 -21.45 -8.16
CA GLN A 44 9.28 -21.96 -7.10
C GLN A 44 10.01 -20.81 -6.42
N SER A 45 10.37 -20.99 -5.16
CA SER A 45 11.18 -20.05 -4.40
C SER A 45 12.29 -20.75 -3.66
N ALA A 46 13.42 -20.09 -3.53
CA ALA A 46 14.58 -20.55 -2.77
C ALA A 46 15.26 -19.37 -2.08
N LYS A 47 15.92 -19.61 -0.94
CA LYS A 47 16.78 -18.59 -0.33
C LYS A 47 17.91 -18.23 -1.31
N ALA A 48 18.24 -16.94 -1.39
CA ALA A 48 19.20 -16.41 -2.34
C ALA A 48 20.40 -15.74 -1.65
N MET A 49 21.50 -15.69 -2.36
CA MET A 49 22.57 -14.74 -2.02
C MET A 49 22.12 -13.32 -2.37
N PRO A 50 22.58 -12.31 -1.61
CA PRO A 50 22.16 -10.92 -1.84
C PRO A 50 22.52 -10.36 -3.22
N GLU A 51 23.57 -10.89 -3.84
CA GLU A 51 24.12 -10.43 -5.11
C GLU A 51 24.31 -11.57 -6.10
N GLY A 52 24.48 -11.23 -7.38
CA GLY A 52 24.77 -12.16 -8.47
C GLY A 52 23.65 -12.35 -9.48
N PRO A 53 23.94 -12.95 -10.64
CA PRO A 53 22.94 -13.31 -11.65
C PRO A 53 22.04 -14.45 -11.15
N PRO A 54 20.96 -14.80 -11.88
CA PRO A 54 20.20 -16.01 -11.61
C PRO A 54 21.11 -17.24 -11.55
N PRO A 55 21.05 -18.02 -10.47
CA PRO A 55 21.95 -19.18 -10.29
C PRO A 55 21.54 -20.34 -11.19
N ASP A 56 22.42 -21.32 -11.31
CA ASP A 56 21.99 -22.63 -11.83
C ASP A 56 20.92 -23.21 -10.91
N ALA A 57 19.79 -23.59 -11.50
CA ALA A 57 18.64 -24.09 -10.75
C ALA A 57 18.95 -25.32 -9.89
N ALA A 58 19.94 -26.12 -10.29
CA ALA A 58 20.39 -27.32 -9.57
C ALA A 58 21.07 -27.00 -8.22
N LEU A 59 21.56 -25.78 -8.01
CA LEU A 59 22.32 -25.39 -6.82
C LEU A 59 21.47 -24.95 -5.64
N LEU A 60 20.16 -24.76 -5.82
CA LEU A 60 19.28 -24.26 -4.79
C LEU A 60 18.20 -25.26 -4.39
N GLN A 61 17.78 -25.18 -3.12
CA GLN A 61 16.64 -25.95 -2.61
C GLN A 61 15.35 -25.20 -2.93
N TRP A 62 14.67 -25.63 -3.99
CA TRP A 62 13.42 -25.04 -4.45
C TRP A 62 12.22 -25.58 -3.69
N VAL A 63 11.30 -24.68 -3.39
CA VAL A 63 9.99 -24.99 -2.80
C VAL A 63 8.93 -24.39 -3.70
N ASP A 64 7.90 -25.17 -4.02
CA ASP A 64 6.77 -24.68 -4.80
C ASP A 64 5.98 -23.65 -4.00
N VAL A 65 5.58 -22.58 -4.68
CA VAL A 65 4.91 -21.44 -4.03
C VAL A 65 3.61 -21.06 -4.76
N PRO A 66 2.61 -20.54 -4.01
CA PRO A 66 1.38 -20.04 -4.61
C PRO A 66 1.61 -18.77 -5.42
N GLY A 67 0.59 -18.28 -6.08
CA GLY A 67 0.66 -17.06 -6.89
C GLY A 67 0.85 -15.76 -6.10
N LEU A 68 0.61 -15.79 -4.79
CA LEU A 68 0.89 -14.74 -3.83
C LEU A 68 1.66 -15.39 -2.69
N ASP A 69 2.84 -14.89 -2.38
CA ASP A 69 3.73 -15.50 -1.40
C ASP A 69 4.19 -14.52 -0.32
N ASP A 70 4.24 -15.01 0.90
CA ASP A 70 4.88 -14.38 2.05
C ASP A 70 5.82 -15.41 2.67
N TRP A 71 7.13 -15.21 2.51
CA TRP A 71 8.08 -16.21 3.01
C TRP A 71 8.29 -16.18 4.52
N SER A 72 7.78 -15.16 5.24
CA SER A 72 7.91 -15.09 6.69
C SER A 72 7.26 -16.30 7.39
N GLN A 73 6.24 -16.89 6.76
CA GLN A 73 5.59 -18.12 7.26
C GLN A 73 6.44 -19.37 6.97
N ARG A 74 7.14 -19.38 5.85
CA ARG A 74 7.98 -20.53 5.44
C ARG A 74 9.37 -20.49 6.08
N TRP A 75 9.93 -19.30 6.23
CA TRP A 75 11.24 -19.06 6.82
C TRP A 75 11.15 -18.01 7.94
N PRO A 76 10.62 -18.39 9.13
CA PRO A 76 10.44 -17.46 10.24
C PRO A 76 11.76 -16.77 10.62
N GLY A 77 11.73 -15.45 10.78
CA GLY A 77 12.90 -14.65 11.13
C GLY A 77 13.97 -14.50 10.04
N TYR A 78 13.70 -14.95 8.80
CA TYR A 78 14.65 -14.80 7.71
C TYR A 78 14.59 -13.40 7.10
N ASP A 79 15.65 -12.65 7.32
CA ASP A 79 15.92 -11.37 6.68
C ASP A 79 16.97 -11.59 5.58
N GLY A 80 16.72 -11.08 4.38
CA GLY A 80 17.65 -11.26 3.27
C GLY A 80 17.00 -11.33 1.91
N ALA A 81 17.53 -12.17 1.02
CA ALA A 81 17.06 -12.31 -0.34
C ALA A 81 16.44 -13.68 -0.62
N ALA A 82 15.45 -13.72 -1.50
CA ALA A 82 14.87 -14.96 -2.01
C ALA A 82 14.71 -14.87 -3.52
N TRP A 83 15.05 -15.95 -4.21
CA TRP A 83 14.75 -16.14 -5.62
C TRP A 83 13.35 -16.69 -5.79
N TYR A 84 12.63 -16.14 -6.76
CA TYR A 84 11.41 -16.70 -7.33
C TYR A 84 11.69 -17.02 -8.78
N ARG A 85 11.50 -18.29 -9.15
CA ARG A 85 11.60 -18.79 -10.50
C ARG A 85 10.21 -19.14 -11.01
N ILE A 86 9.81 -18.54 -12.12
CA ILE A 86 8.52 -18.74 -12.77
C ILE A 86 8.79 -19.26 -14.18
N ASP A 87 8.61 -20.56 -14.37
CA ASP A 87 8.74 -21.18 -15.69
C ASP A 87 7.42 -21.09 -16.42
N TRP A 88 7.49 -20.71 -17.69
CA TRP A 88 6.31 -20.51 -18.52
C TRP A 88 6.55 -20.90 -19.97
N GLU A 89 5.49 -21.22 -20.67
CA GLU A 89 5.47 -21.61 -22.06
C GLU A 89 4.48 -20.77 -22.85
N SER A 90 4.83 -20.47 -24.10
CA SER A 90 3.93 -19.87 -25.09
C SER A 90 3.60 -20.90 -26.16
N PRO A 91 2.32 -21.27 -26.36
CA PRO A 91 1.94 -22.25 -27.37
C PRO A 91 2.28 -21.82 -28.81
N CYS A 92 2.38 -20.51 -29.05
CA CYS A 92 2.69 -19.92 -30.38
C CYS A 92 4.16 -19.48 -30.52
N GLY A 93 5.04 -19.97 -29.63
CA GLY A 93 6.44 -19.59 -29.63
C GLY A 93 6.68 -18.11 -29.33
N ARG A 94 7.78 -17.53 -29.83
CA ARG A 94 8.18 -16.13 -29.58
C ARG A 94 7.63 -15.11 -30.58
N ASP A 95 6.84 -15.53 -31.57
CA ASP A 95 6.35 -14.62 -32.62
C ASP A 95 5.20 -13.73 -32.17
N GLN A 96 4.45 -14.16 -31.19
CA GLN A 96 3.42 -13.36 -30.56
C GLN A 96 4.03 -12.40 -29.53
N PRO A 97 3.54 -11.14 -29.46
CA PRO A 97 3.98 -10.20 -28.46
C PRO A 97 3.49 -10.64 -27.06
N VAL A 98 4.43 -10.77 -26.15
CA VAL A 98 4.17 -11.17 -24.75
C VAL A 98 4.56 -10.05 -23.82
N ALA A 99 3.76 -9.82 -22.79
CA ALA A 99 4.07 -8.91 -21.71
C ALA A 99 4.16 -9.62 -20.36
N LEU A 100 4.91 -9.02 -19.46
CA LEU A 100 5.02 -9.39 -18.06
C LEU A 100 4.43 -8.26 -17.22
N ALA A 101 3.64 -8.61 -16.21
CA ALA A 101 3.18 -7.68 -15.22
C ALA A 101 3.35 -8.23 -13.80
N VAL A 102 3.87 -7.39 -12.90
CA VAL A 102 4.07 -7.70 -11.47
C VAL A 102 3.43 -6.60 -10.66
N VAL A 103 2.50 -6.95 -9.77
CA VAL A 103 1.78 -5.95 -8.97
C VAL A 103 2.63 -5.43 -7.83
N ASN A 104 3.30 -6.31 -7.11
CA ASN A 104 4.07 -5.94 -5.94
C ASN A 104 5.27 -6.89 -5.70
N ILE A 105 6.36 -6.28 -5.25
CA ILE A 105 7.56 -6.94 -4.75
C ILE A 105 7.80 -6.36 -3.34
N VAL A 106 7.82 -7.19 -2.32
CA VAL A 106 7.95 -6.74 -0.93
C VAL A 106 9.30 -7.18 -0.36
N MET A 107 10.26 -6.29 -0.14
CA MET A 107 10.28 -4.82 -0.19
C MET A 107 10.88 -4.31 -1.51
N ALA A 108 12.08 -4.75 -1.88
CA ALA A 108 12.83 -4.37 -3.05
C ALA A 108 13.17 -5.59 -3.90
N GLY A 109 13.46 -5.41 -5.18
CA GLY A 109 13.81 -6.55 -6.01
C GLY A 109 14.40 -6.24 -7.36
N GLU A 110 14.75 -7.31 -8.02
CA GLU A 110 15.25 -7.36 -9.39
C GLU A 110 14.43 -8.37 -10.19
N VAL A 111 14.21 -8.06 -11.45
CA VAL A 111 13.47 -8.92 -12.37
C VAL A 111 14.33 -9.24 -13.57
N PHE A 112 14.45 -10.53 -13.86
CA PHE A 112 15.18 -11.03 -15.01
C PHE A 112 14.24 -11.85 -15.91
N VAL A 113 14.47 -11.80 -17.21
CA VAL A 113 13.86 -12.69 -18.19
C VAL A 113 14.95 -13.60 -18.71
N ASN A 114 14.82 -14.90 -18.49
CA ASN A 114 15.87 -15.87 -18.69
C ASN A 114 17.11 -15.48 -17.86
N SER A 115 18.19 -15.02 -18.48
CA SER A 115 19.42 -14.56 -17.80
C SER A 115 19.59 -13.03 -17.81
N GLU A 116 18.69 -12.28 -18.47
CA GLU A 116 18.85 -10.85 -18.69
C GLU A 116 18.08 -10.02 -17.69
N LEU A 117 18.74 -9.05 -17.05
CA LEU A 117 18.14 -8.12 -16.11
C LEU A 117 17.26 -7.11 -16.87
N ILE A 118 15.97 -7.04 -16.54
CA ILE A 118 15.03 -6.07 -17.12
C ILE A 118 14.62 -4.96 -16.13
N TRP A 119 14.76 -5.21 -14.84
CA TRP A 119 14.40 -4.25 -13.80
C TRP A 119 15.20 -4.45 -12.53
N ARG A 120 15.54 -3.32 -11.87
CA ARG A 120 16.16 -3.29 -10.55
C ARG A 120 15.61 -2.10 -9.77
N ASP A 121 15.24 -2.31 -8.51
CA ASP A 121 14.89 -1.20 -7.60
C ASP A 121 16.14 -0.40 -7.22
N GLN A 122 15.93 0.84 -6.78
CA GLN A 122 17.01 1.79 -6.53
C GLN A 122 17.95 1.34 -5.41
N SER A 123 17.41 0.80 -4.32
CA SER A 123 18.19 0.26 -3.20
C SER A 123 17.76 -1.17 -2.86
N LEU A 124 18.73 -2.08 -2.91
CA LEU A 124 18.59 -3.49 -2.53
C LEU A 124 19.27 -3.79 -1.18
N VAL A 125 19.89 -2.76 -0.58
CA VAL A 125 20.49 -2.80 0.75
C VAL A 125 19.76 -1.82 1.66
N GLU A 126 19.89 -1.98 2.98
CA GLU A 126 19.27 -1.06 3.94
C GLU A 126 19.79 0.38 3.77
N PRO A 127 18.87 1.35 3.72
CA PRO A 127 17.40 1.24 3.72
C PRO A 127 16.86 0.73 2.38
N LEU A 128 16.04 -0.33 2.43
CA LEU A 128 15.48 -0.97 1.24
C LEU A 128 14.47 -0.06 0.52
N SER A 129 14.45 -0.10 -0.82
CA SER A 129 13.34 0.45 -1.61
C SER A 129 12.02 -0.22 -1.23
N ARG A 130 10.92 0.52 -1.36
CA ARG A 130 9.57 0.09 -0.95
C ARG A 130 8.68 -0.12 -2.18
N SER A 131 8.80 -1.30 -2.77
CA SER A 131 8.13 -1.63 -4.04
C SER A 131 6.83 -2.41 -3.89
N TRP A 132 6.32 -2.53 -2.67
CA TRP A 132 5.13 -3.31 -2.34
C TRP A 132 3.84 -2.80 -3.02
N ASN A 133 3.76 -1.52 -3.32
CA ASN A 133 2.60 -0.89 -3.96
C ASN A 133 2.94 -0.30 -5.34
N MET A 134 3.89 -0.91 -6.04
CA MET A 134 4.40 -0.41 -7.32
C MET A 134 4.13 -1.41 -8.45
N PRO A 135 2.92 -1.43 -9.03
CA PRO A 135 2.63 -2.26 -10.19
C PRO A 135 3.54 -1.91 -11.37
N ARG A 136 4.08 -2.92 -12.01
CA ARG A 136 5.02 -2.83 -13.11
C ARG A 136 4.55 -3.63 -14.30
N TYR A 137 4.85 -3.12 -15.49
CA TYR A 137 4.51 -3.72 -16.76
C TYR A 137 5.69 -3.62 -17.71
N TRP A 138 6.03 -4.71 -18.36
CA TRP A 138 7.05 -4.77 -19.40
C TRP A 138 6.54 -5.51 -20.62
N LEU A 139 6.71 -4.90 -21.80
CA LEU A 139 6.61 -5.61 -23.07
C LEU A 139 7.92 -6.39 -23.25
N LEU A 140 7.86 -7.71 -23.40
CA LEU A 140 9.04 -8.54 -23.52
C LEU A 140 9.58 -8.53 -24.94
N PRO A 141 10.83 -8.06 -25.19
CA PRO A 141 11.45 -8.12 -26.50
C PRO A 141 11.64 -9.57 -26.97
N LYS A 142 11.36 -9.86 -28.24
CA LYS A 142 11.57 -11.19 -28.81
C LYS A 142 12.99 -11.73 -28.62
N ALA A 143 14.00 -10.85 -28.63
CA ALA A 143 15.38 -11.22 -28.45
C ALA A 143 15.68 -11.85 -27.07
N LEU A 144 14.88 -11.58 -26.06
CA LEU A 144 15.01 -12.16 -24.73
C LEU A 144 14.30 -13.51 -24.60
N LEU A 145 13.42 -13.84 -25.54
CA LEU A 145 12.57 -15.02 -25.48
C LEU A 145 13.21 -16.19 -26.22
N LYS A 146 13.15 -17.37 -25.60
CA LYS A 146 13.48 -18.64 -26.22
C LYS A 146 12.25 -19.19 -26.94
N GLU A 147 12.46 -20.10 -27.89
CA GLU A 147 11.35 -20.79 -28.55
C GLU A 147 10.50 -21.60 -27.56
N GLN A 148 11.16 -22.21 -26.58
CA GLN A 148 10.54 -23.01 -25.52
C GLN A 148 11.29 -22.83 -24.21
N GLY A 149 10.63 -23.08 -23.08
CA GLY A 149 11.26 -23.11 -21.77
C GLY A 149 11.77 -21.73 -21.32
N ASN A 150 10.89 -20.72 -21.32
CA ASN A 150 11.20 -19.40 -20.78
C ASN A 150 11.01 -19.36 -19.27
N SER A 151 11.88 -18.60 -18.60
CA SER A 151 11.82 -18.41 -17.15
C SER A 151 11.88 -16.93 -16.80
N ILE A 152 11.05 -16.51 -15.87
CA ILE A 152 11.16 -15.23 -15.20
C ILE A 152 11.78 -15.48 -13.82
N TRP A 153 12.80 -14.71 -13.50
CA TRP A 153 13.46 -14.76 -12.22
C TRP A 153 13.24 -13.43 -11.49
N VAL A 154 12.77 -13.51 -10.26
CA VAL A 154 12.61 -12.33 -9.41
C VAL A 154 13.42 -12.56 -8.15
N ARG A 155 14.43 -11.72 -7.91
CA ARG A 155 15.12 -11.69 -6.64
C ARG A 155 14.44 -10.64 -5.77
N VAL A 156 13.92 -11.05 -4.64
CA VAL A 156 13.23 -10.19 -3.69
C VAL A 156 14.09 -10.03 -2.45
N HIS A 157 14.35 -8.81 -2.05
CA HIS A 157 15.01 -8.46 -0.79
C HIS A 157 13.97 -7.99 0.21
N GLY A 158 13.99 -8.54 1.42
CA GLY A 158 12.98 -8.21 2.41
C GLY A 158 13.37 -8.56 3.84
N LEU A 159 12.59 -8.05 4.78
CA LEU A 159 12.70 -8.28 6.20
C LEU A 159 11.50 -9.09 6.68
N SER A 160 11.71 -10.07 7.53
CA SER A 160 10.66 -10.94 8.09
C SER A 160 9.55 -10.15 8.78
N SER A 161 9.88 -8.98 9.33
CA SER A 161 8.92 -8.05 9.96
C SER A 161 8.00 -7.32 8.98
N GLN A 162 8.25 -7.41 7.66
CA GLN A 162 7.53 -6.65 6.62
C GLN A 162 6.77 -7.57 5.64
N THR A 163 6.46 -8.81 6.03
CA THR A 163 5.77 -9.79 5.19
C THR A 163 6.37 -9.90 3.78
N PRO A 164 7.68 -10.24 3.68
CA PRO A 164 8.40 -10.19 2.42
C PRO A 164 7.99 -11.29 1.45
N GLY A 165 7.94 -10.95 0.17
CA GLY A 165 7.56 -11.94 -0.83
C GLY A 165 7.23 -11.34 -2.20
N LEU A 166 6.84 -12.23 -3.12
CA LEU A 166 6.42 -11.88 -4.46
C LEU A 166 4.89 -11.89 -4.54
N GLY A 167 4.34 -10.75 -4.97
CA GLY A 167 2.93 -10.61 -5.21
C GLY A 167 2.45 -11.22 -6.53
N ARG A 168 1.27 -10.79 -6.97
CA ARG A 168 0.68 -11.31 -8.19
C ARG A 168 1.52 -10.97 -9.42
N LEU A 169 1.91 -12.00 -10.14
CA LEU A 169 2.61 -11.93 -11.41
C LEU A 169 1.74 -12.58 -12.49
N ARG A 170 1.63 -11.93 -13.64
CA ARG A 170 0.96 -12.44 -14.85
C ARG A 170 1.86 -12.27 -16.06
N ILE A 171 1.72 -13.22 -16.98
CA ILE A 171 2.30 -13.20 -18.32
C ILE A 171 1.14 -13.37 -19.28
N GLY A 172 1.11 -12.62 -20.38
CA GLY A 172 -0.01 -12.69 -21.30
C GLY A 172 0.05 -11.64 -22.40
N HIS A 173 -1.11 -11.43 -23.04
CA HIS A 173 -1.24 -10.47 -24.13
C HIS A 173 -1.02 -9.01 -23.64
N PRO A 174 -0.24 -8.19 -24.36
CA PRO A 174 0.15 -6.85 -23.92
C PRO A 174 -1.02 -5.93 -23.58
N ALA A 175 -2.10 -5.93 -24.37
CA ALA A 175 -3.24 -5.05 -24.15
C ALA A 175 -3.97 -5.38 -22.84
N GLU A 176 -4.20 -6.66 -22.55
CA GLU A 176 -4.83 -7.14 -21.32
C GLU A 176 -3.99 -6.80 -20.09
N LEU A 177 -2.71 -7.12 -20.12
CA LEU A 177 -1.82 -6.87 -18.99
C LEU A 177 -1.64 -5.39 -18.70
N LYS A 178 -1.61 -4.54 -19.75
CA LYS A 178 -1.56 -3.09 -19.60
C LYS A 178 -2.79 -2.57 -18.85
N GLN A 179 -3.98 -3.06 -19.22
CA GLN A 179 -5.22 -2.68 -18.54
C GLN A 179 -5.25 -3.18 -17.08
N TRP A 180 -4.85 -4.43 -16.85
CA TRP A 180 -4.77 -5.00 -15.51
C TRP A 180 -3.78 -4.23 -14.61
N THR A 181 -2.61 -3.86 -15.15
CA THR A 181 -1.62 -3.06 -14.42
C THR A 181 -2.12 -1.64 -14.15
N ALA A 182 -2.82 -1.02 -15.12
CA ALA A 182 -3.42 0.30 -14.93
C ALA A 182 -4.46 0.29 -13.79
N GLN A 183 -5.32 -0.73 -13.73
CA GLN A 183 -6.28 -0.91 -12.64
C GLN A 183 -5.58 -1.14 -11.29
N ALA A 184 -4.52 -1.94 -11.27
CA ALA A 184 -3.72 -2.15 -10.05
C ALA A 184 -3.04 -0.85 -9.61
N THR A 185 -2.50 -0.06 -10.53
CA THR A 185 -1.89 1.26 -10.26
C THR A 185 -2.91 2.24 -9.71
N TRP A 186 -4.12 2.27 -10.27
CA TRP A 186 -5.21 3.08 -9.74
C TRP A 186 -5.50 2.73 -8.28
N ASN A 187 -5.70 1.45 -7.98
CA ASN A 187 -6.10 0.98 -6.67
C ASN A 187 -5.00 1.10 -5.60
N LEU A 188 -3.72 0.94 -6.01
CA LEU A 188 -2.60 0.89 -5.06
C LEU A 188 -1.83 2.20 -4.93
N ARG A 189 -1.97 3.13 -5.90
CA ARG A 189 -1.22 4.40 -5.89
C ARG A 189 -2.08 5.62 -6.18
N THR A 190 -2.80 5.63 -7.31
CA THR A 190 -3.47 6.86 -7.79
C THR A 190 -4.53 7.33 -6.80
N ILE A 191 -5.35 6.42 -6.26
CA ILE A 191 -6.38 6.76 -5.27
C ILE A 191 -5.78 7.39 -4.01
N TYR A 192 -4.64 6.89 -3.54
CA TYR A 192 -3.94 7.47 -2.37
C TYR A 192 -3.43 8.88 -2.68
N MET A 193 -2.85 9.10 -3.87
CA MET A 193 -2.39 10.44 -4.29
C MET A 193 -3.56 11.44 -4.38
N VAL A 194 -4.70 11.03 -4.93
CA VAL A 194 -5.92 11.84 -4.95
C VAL A 194 -6.37 12.16 -3.52
N CYS A 195 -6.42 11.17 -2.62
CA CYS A 195 -6.78 11.39 -1.22
C CYS A 195 -5.81 12.33 -0.50
N ILE A 196 -4.49 12.21 -0.74
CA ILE A 196 -3.49 13.14 -0.20
C ILE A 196 -3.78 14.58 -0.67
N THR A 197 -3.96 14.76 -1.97
CA THR A 197 -4.23 16.09 -2.56
C THR A 197 -5.48 16.72 -1.96
N VAL A 198 -6.59 15.98 -1.92
CA VAL A 198 -7.85 16.46 -1.33
C VAL A 198 -7.68 16.80 0.14
N SER A 199 -6.99 15.95 0.91
CA SER A 199 -6.75 16.17 2.34
C SER A 199 -5.90 17.42 2.59
N LEU A 200 -4.87 17.66 1.77
CA LEU A 200 -4.04 18.86 1.89
C LEU A 200 -4.80 20.13 1.53
N VAL A 201 -5.61 20.12 0.46
CA VAL A 201 -6.47 21.27 0.11
C VAL A 201 -7.45 21.59 1.24
N LEU A 202 -8.12 20.58 1.77
CA LEU A 202 -9.05 20.77 2.91
C LEU A 202 -8.30 21.22 4.17
N CYS A 203 -7.11 20.66 4.45
CA CYS A 203 -6.27 21.10 5.56
C CYS A 203 -5.94 22.59 5.46
N LEU A 204 -5.54 23.07 4.29
CA LEU A 204 -5.26 24.51 4.05
C LEU A 204 -6.51 25.37 4.27
N LEU A 205 -7.65 24.97 3.71
CA LEU A 205 -8.92 25.72 3.86
C LEU A 205 -9.35 25.82 5.34
N PHE A 206 -9.33 24.71 6.08
CA PHE A 206 -9.70 24.71 7.49
C PHE A 206 -8.67 25.40 8.38
N SER A 207 -7.38 25.33 8.03
CA SER A 207 -6.33 26.11 8.69
C SER A 207 -6.56 27.61 8.51
N PHE A 208 -6.86 28.05 7.29
CA PHE A 208 -7.18 29.45 7.01
C PHE A 208 -8.43 29.92 7.78
N ALA A 209 -9.51 29.11 7.77
CA ALA A 209 -10.73 29.41 8.52
C ALA A 209 -10.47 29.55 10.04
N TRP A 210 -9.64 28.66 10.60
CA TRP A 210 -9.22 28.72 11.99
C TRP A 210 -8.32 29.93 12.28
N LEU A 211 -7.41 30.26 11.39
CA LEU A 211 -6.53 31.44 11.51
C LEU A 211 -7.35 32.74 11.53
N HIS A 212 -8.41 32.81 10.71
CA HIS A 212 -9.31 33.94 10.65
C HIS A 212 -10.20 34.06 11.90
N ASN A 213 -10.65 32.93 12.45
CA ASN A 213 -11.46 32.90 13.68
C ASN A 213 -10.93 31.85 14.67
N ARG A 214 -9.97 32.27 15.50
CA ARG A 214 -9.29 31.40 16.50
C ARG A 214 -10.23 30.82 17.55
N ASN A 215 -11.44 31.39 17.75
CA ASN A 215 -12.44 30.85 18.66
C ASN A 215 -13.04 29.54 18.16
N GLN A 216 -13.00 29.29 16.85
CA GLN A 216 -13.48 28.07 16.20
C GLN A 216 -12.42 26.96 16.27
N LYS A 217 -12.13 26.49 17.49
CA LYS A 217 -11.08 25.46 17.73
C LYS A 217 -11.32 24.16 16.98
N LEU A 218 -12.58 23.86 16.61
CA LEU A 218 -12.95 22.67 15.84
C LEU A 218 -12.25 22.62 14.47
N TYR A 219 -12.15 23.76 13.78
CA TYR A 219 -11.47 23.85 12.49
C TYR A 219 -9.98 23.55 12.60
N GLY A 220 -9.33 24.00 13.68
CA GLY A 220 -7.92 23.69 13.94
C GLY A 220 -7.68 22.20 14.18
N TRP A 221 -8.54 21.55 14.97
CA TRP A 221 -8.44 20.10 15.20
C TRP A 221 -8.69 19.30 13.93
N TYR A 222 -9.65 19.72 13.09
CA TYR A 222 -9.92 19.06 11.82
C TYR A 222 -8.76 19.22 10.83
N ALA A 223 -8.19 20.43 10.73
CA ALA A 223 -7.02 20.67 9.89
C ALA A 223 -5.82 19.81 10.32
N LEU A 224 -5.56 19.73 11.63
CA LEU A 224 -4.47 18.90 12.15
C LEU A 224 -4.71 17.39 11.86
N ASN A 225 -5.94 16.93 12.00
CA ASN A 225 -6.32 15.56 11.68
C ASN A 225 -6.11 15.24 10.18
N LEU A 226 -6.52 16.14 9.29
CA LEU A 226 -6.30 16.01 7.85
C LEU A 226 -4.81 15.99 7.48
N MET A 227 -3.99 16.77 8.18
CA MET A 227 -2.53 16.74 8.00
C MET A 227 -1.95 15.40 8.41
N CYS A 228 -2.31 14.88 9.58
CA CYS A 228 -1.87 13.55 10.04
C CYS A 228 -2.33 12.45 9.08
N TRP A 229 -3.56 12.53 8.57
CA TRP A 229 -4.09 11.60 7.57
C TRP A 229 -3.30 11.66 6.26
N ALA A 230 -3.04 12.85 5.73
CA ALA A 230 -2.24 13.02 4.52
C ALA A 230 -0.82 12.46 4.70
N LEU A 231 -0.17 12.73 5.84
CA LEU A 231 1.14 12.16 6.17
C LEU A 231 1.10 10.63 6.22
N MET A 232 0.08 10.03 6.84
CA MET A 232 -0.07 8.57 6.88
C MET A 232 -0.20 7.98 5.47
N LEU A 233 -0.97 8.63 4.58
CA LEU A 233 -1.09 8.21 3.19
C LEU A 233 0.23 8.40 2.41
N CYS A 234 1.03 9.42 2.72
CA CYS A 234 2.36 9.58 2.14
C CYS A 234 3.25 8.37 2.45
N PHE A 235 3.24 7.85 3.69
CA PHE A 235 3.96 6.62 4.05
C PHE A 235 3.53 5.40 3.22
N MET A 236 2.28 5.39 2.73
CA MET A 236 1.78 4.29 1.87
C MET A 236 2.31 4.39 0.44
N VAL A 237 2.52 5.58 -0.11
CA VAL A 237 2.94 5.76 -1.51
C VAL A 237 4.45 5.98 -1.70
N MET A 238 5.19 6.26 -0.62
CA MET A 238 6.65 6.44 -0.66
C MET A 238 7.35 5.15 -1.06
N THR A 239 8.20 5.24 -2.07
CA THR A 239 9.04 4.14 -2.56
C THR A 239 10.47 4.22 -2.04
N ASP A 240 10.89 5.42 -1.65
CA ASP A 240 12.16 5.69 -1.01
C ASP A 240 11.93 5.95 0.49
N PRO A 241 12.63 5.27 1.40
CA PRO A 241 12.48 5.47 2.84
C PRO A 241 13.06 6.79 3.37
N TRP A 242 13.66 7.63 2.52
CA TRP A 242 14.15 8.96 2.96
C TRP A 242 13.04 9.76 3.67
N PRO A 243 13.31 10.46 4.80
CA PRO A 243 14.61 10.73 5.44
C PRO A 243 15.05 9.70 6.50
N PHE A 244 14.46 8.52 6.53
CA PHE A 244 14.77 7.50 7.52
C PHE A 244 16.02 6.71 7.14
N SER A 245 16.83 6.38 8.15
CA SER A 245 18.10 5.66 7.97
C SER A 245 17.96 4.15 7.80
N SER A 246 16.77 3.59 8.09
CA SER A 246 16.49 2.16 7.97
C SER A 246 15.02 1.88 7.75
N THR A 247 14.70 0.70 7.22
CA THR A 247 13.32 0.22 7.04
C THR A 247 12.56 0.14 8.38
N PRO A 248 13.13 -0.37 9.48
CA PRO A 248 12.49 -0.29 10.80
C PRO A 248 12.22 1.13 11.28
N ALA A 249 13.16 2.07 11.08
CA ALA A 249 12.95 3.47 11.44
C ALA A 249 11.79 4.10 10.67
N PHE A 250 11.65 3.79 9.38
CA PHE A 250 10.50 4.19 8.56
C PHE A 250 9.18 3.61 9.13
N ALA A 251 9.17 2.34 9.51
CA ALA A 251 7.98 1.69 10.09
C ALA A 251 7.57 2.34 11.43
N LYS A 252 8.54 2.68 12.27
CA LYS A 252 8.31 3.45 13.51
C LYS A 252 7.74 4.84 13.22
N GLY A 253 8.28 5.55 12.21
CA GLY A 253 7.77 6.84 11.78
C GLY A 253 6.31 6.78 11.34
N ASN A 254 5.94 5.78 10.55
CA ASN A 254 4.55 5.53 10.15
C ASN A 254 3.63 5.29 11.34
N LEU A 255 4.08 4.47 12.32
CA LEU A 255 3.32 4.21 13.55
C LEU A 255 3.12 5.48 14.38
N LEU A 256 4.14 6.33 14.52
CA LEU A 256 4.02 7.60 15.24
C LEU A 256 3.00 8.55 14.59
N VAL A 257 3.00 8.63 13.26
CA VAL A 257 2.00 9.41 12.53
C VAL A 257 0.59 8.84 12.74
N PHE A 258 0.44 7.51 12.78
CA PHE A 258 -0.85 6.87 13.06
C PHE A 258 -1.33 7.13 14.49
N ILE A 259 -0.44 7.13 15.49
CA ILE A 259 -0.77 7.53 16.87
C ILE A 259 -1.26 8.98 16.91
N ALA A 260 -0.55 9.90 16.23
CA ALA A 260 -0.94 11.30 16.14
C ALA A 260 -2.29 11.49 15.42
N PHE A 261 -2.52 10.75 14.34
CA PHE A 261 -3.81 10.71 13.64
C PHE A 261 -4.93 10.24 14.59
N THR A 262 -4.72 9.13 15.30
CA THR A 262 -5.71 8.59 16.24
C THR A 262 -6.07 9.61 17.32
N TYR A 263 -5.06 10.25 17.93
CA TYR A 263 -5.29 11.28 18.94
C TYR A 263 -6.11 12.45 18.39
N THR A 264 -5.66 13.01 17.26
CA THR A 264 -6.34 14.17 16.65
C THR A 264 -7.75 13.83 16.19
N PHE A 265 -7.96 12.63 15.65
CA PHE A 265 -9.26 12.11 15.25
C PHE A 265 -10.21 11.97 16.45
N CYS A 266 -9.74 11.36 17.55
CA CYS A 266 -10.55 11.22 18.76
C CYS A 266 -10.95 12.58 19.34
N ILE A 267 -10.00 13.53 19.46
CA ILE A 267 -10.30 14.87 19.96
C ILE A 267 -11.26 15.62 19.05
N PHE A 268 -11.04 15.56 17.73
CA PHE A 268 -11.94 16.18 16.75
C PHE A 268 -13.37 15.62 16.89
N THR A 269 -13.53 14.30 16.95
CA THR A 269 -14.84 13.64 17.04
C THR A 269 -15.56 13.99 18.35
N LEU A 270 -14.85 13.99 19.48
CA LEU A 270 -15.42 14.40 20.77
C LEU A 270 -15.87 15.87 20.74
N ARG A 271 -15.06 16.76 20.18
CA ARG A 271 -15.41 18.20 20.06
C ARG A 271 -16.56 18.43 19.10
N PHE A 272 -16.61 17.66 17.99
CA PHE A 272 -17.72 17.71 17.05
C PHE A 272 -19.04 17.24 17.68
N ALA A 273 -18.99 16.24 18.57
CA ALA A 273 -20.12 15.77 19.36
C ALA A 273 -20.46 16.72 20.56
N GLU A 274 -19.81 17.89 20.65
CA GLU A 274 -19.94 18.85 21.76
C GLU A 274 -19.59 18.28 23.15
N LEU A 275 -18.85 17.15 23.19
CA LEU A 275 -18.39 16.52 24.40
C LEU A 275 -17.05 17.14 24.84
N ARG A 276 -17.03 17.76 26.01
CA ARG A 276 -15.84 18.31 26.66
C ARG A 276 -15.53 17.50 27.91
N LEU A 277 -14.90 16.33 27.69
CA LEU A 277 -14.56 15.36 28.74
C LEU A 277 -13.05 15.46 29.05
N MET A 278 -12.64 16.47 29.81
CA MET A 278 -11.23 16.75 30.13
C MET A 278 -10.48 15.51 30.61
N ARG A 279 -11.12 14.68 31.47
CA ARG A 279 -10.48 13.44 31.96
C ARG A 279 -10.23 12.44 30.84
N LEU A 280 -11.19 12.28 29.93
CA LEU A 280 -11.05 11.38 28.77
C LEU A 280 -9.96 11.88 27.80
N GLU A 281 -9.94 13.19 27.52
CA GLU A 281 -8.93 13.79 26.66
C GLU A 281 -7.51 13.63 27.22
N LEU A 282 -7.36 13.79 28.54
CA LEU A 282 -6.08 13.56 29.24
C LEU A 282 -5.69 12.08 29.20
N THR A 283 -6.63 11.17 29.46
CA THR A 283 -6.39 9.72 29.38
C THR A 283 -5.95 9.32 27.96
N LEU A 284 -6.61 9.82 26.91
CA LEU A 284 -6.22 9.60 25.51
C LEU A 284 -4.80 10.13 25.24
N ALA A 285 -4.49 11.33 25.72
CA ALA A 285 -3.16 11.91 25.58
C ALA A 285 -2.08 11.03 26.26
N CYS A 286 -2.35 10.57 27.47
CA CYS A 286 -1.44 9.68 28.21
C CYS A 286 -1.24 8.34 27.48
N ILE A 287 -2.32 7.70 27.00
CA ILE A 287 -2.24 6.43 26.24
C ILE A 287 -1.43 6.65 24.97
N CYS A 288 -1.73 7.66 24.18
CA CYS A 288 -1.02 7.94 22.93
C CYS A 288 0.47 8.26 23.20
N SER A 289 0.79 9.02 24.25
CA SER A 289 2.17 9.33 24.61
C SER A 289 2.93 8.07 25.06
N LEU A 290 2.34 7.22 25.87
CA LEU A 290 2.93 5.95 26.28
C LEU A 290 3.17 5.02 25.09
N CYS A 291 2.21 4.92 24.17
CA CYS A 291 2.35 4.17 22.95
C CYS A 291 3.46 4.72 22.03
N ALA A 292 3.61 6.04 21.94
CA ALA A 292 4.68 6.67 21.17
C ALA A 292 6.07 6.36 21.79
N VAL A 293 6.21 6.50 23.10
CA VAL A 293 7.44 6.12 23.82
C VAL A 293 7.76 4.64 23.65
N PHE A 294 6.77 3.78 23.77
CA PHE A 294 6.93 2.34 23.55
C PHE A 294 7.39 2.05 22.12
N ALA A 295 6.73 2.64 21.09
CA ALA A 295 7.08 2.46 19.69
C ALA A 295 8.54 2.88 19.38
N LEU A 296 9.02 3.92 20.02
CA LEU A 296 10.41 4.38 19.86
C LEU A 296 11.41 3.48 20.58
N SER A 297 11.03 2.91 21.73
CA SER A 297 11.93 2.07 22.57
C SER A 297 12.01 0.61 22.11
N VAL A 298 11.08 0.12 21.28
CA VAL A 298 11.11 -1.25 20.76
C VAL A 298 12.34 -1.46 19.87
N PRO A 299 13.17 -2.50 20.13
CA PRO A 299 14.29 -2.86 19.26
C PRO A 299 13.83 -3.22 17.85
N ASP A 300 14.65 -2.92 16.86
CA ASP A 300 14.31 -3.19 15.45
C ASP A 300 14.02 -4.67 15.16
N ALA A 301 14.73 -5.57 15.84
CA ALA A 301 14.49 -7.01 15.75
C ALA A 301 13.12 -7.46 16.31
N GLN A 302 12.46 -6.63 17.11
CA GLN A 302 11.17 -6.93 17.74
C GLN A 302 10.05 -6.02 17.28
N ILE A 303 10.20 -5.40 16.12
CA ILE A 303 9.25 -4.42 15.60
C ILE A 303 7.81 -4.99 15.44
N ALA A 304 7.67 -6.32 15.37
CA ALA A 304 6.37 -7.00 15.37
C ALA A 304 5.54 -6.68 16.64
N LEU A 305 6.17 -6.36 17.77
CA LEU A 305 5.47 -5.92 18.98
C LEU A 305 4.69 -4.62 18.77
N SER A 306 5.07 -3.82 17.79
CA SER A 306 4.33 -2.60 17.41
C SER A 306 2.94 -2.89 16.87
N GLN A 307 2.66 -4.12 16.42
CA GLN A 307 1.32 -4.53 15.95
C GLN A 307 0.26 -4.38 17.04
N ALA A 308 0.63 -4.60 18.31
CA ALA A 308 -0.28 -4.38 19.43
C ALA A 308 -0.69 -2.90 19.55
N VAL A 309 0.24 -1.98 19.28
CA VAL A 309 -0.05 -0.54 19.27
C VAL A 309 -0.99 -0.19 18.11
N TRP A 310 -0.76 -0.75 16.91
CA TRP A 310 -1.67 -0.57 15.76
C TRP A 310 -3.10 -0.99 16.12
N LEU A 311 -3.24 -2.18 16.71
CA LEU A 311 -4.55 -2.70 17.12
C LEU A 311 -5.22 -1.80 18.16
N LEU A 312 -4.47 -1.37 19.18
CA LEU A 312 -4.98 -0.47 20.22
C LEU A 312 -5.48 0.85 19.62
N MET A 313 -4.69 1.48 18.74
CA MET A 313 -5.07 2.74 18.10
C MET A 313 -6.32 2.56 17.22
N PHE A 314 -6.41 1.47 16.49
CA PHE A 314 -7.60 1.13 15.71
C PHE A 314 -8.84 0.96 16.60
N CYS A 315 -8.72 0.23 17.73
CA CYS A 315 -9.81 0.05 18.69
C CYS A 315 -10.27 1.38 19.31
N LEU A 316 -9.34 2.30 19.60
CA LEU A 316 -9.68 3.64 20.10
C LEU A 316 -10.49 4.44 19.08
N CYS A 317 -10.07 4.44 17.81
CA CYS A 317 -10.84 5.08 16.74
C CYS A 317 -12.25 4.48 16.61
N ALA A 318 -12.35 3.15 16.59
CA ALA A 318 -13.63 2.45 16.49
C ALA A 318 -14.57 2.78 17.69
N LEU A 319 -14.02 2.79 18.90
CA LEU A 319 -14.77 3.13 20.11
C LEU A 319 -15.35 4.55 20.04
N VAL A 320 -14.52 5.52 19.64
CA VAL A 320 -14.97 6.91 19.51
C VAL A 320 -16.03 7.06 18.40
N CYS A 321 -15.88 6.33 17.28
CA CYS A 321 -16.89 6.29 16.23
C CYS A 321 -18.23 5.73 16.74
N LEU A 322 -18.23 4.74 17.65
CA LEU A 322 -19.45 4.19 18.24
C LEU A 322 -20.10 5.15 19.25
N LEU A 323 -19.32 5.95 19.96
CA LEU A 323 -19.86 6.96 20.89
C LEU A 323 -20.69 8.04 20.18
N PHE A 324 -20.33 8.39 18.94
CA PHE A 324 -21.02 9.44 18.18
C PHE A 324 -22.50 9.11 17.89
N PRO A 325 -22.86 7.97 17.26
CA PRO A 325 -24.26 7.62 17.02
C PRO A 325 -25.05 7.39 18.34
N LEU A 326 -24.42 6.85 19.38
CA LEU A 326 -25.06 6.72 20.69
C LEU A 326 -25.45 8.09 21.25
N ARG A 327 -24.58 9.09 21.09
CA ARG A 327 -24.88 10.47 21.48
C ARG A 327 -26.00 11.07 20.64
N ALA A 328 -25.96 10.85 19.31
CA ALA A 328 -27.01 11.32 18.40
C ALA A 328 -28.38 10.78 18.79
N LEU A 329 -28.49 9.52 19.16
CA LEU A 329 -29.72 8.88 19.63
C LEU A 329 -30.22 9.48 20.96
N GLN A 330 -29.32 9.85 21.87
CA GLN A 330 -29.65 10.43 23.17
C GLN A 330 -30.12 11.88 23.05
N THR A 331 -29.48 12.69 22.23
CA THR A 331 -29.74 14.12 22.15
C THR A 331 -30.83 14.47 21.16
N ARG A 332 -31.09 13.63 20.16
CA ARG A 332 -32.09 13.86 19.09
C ARG A 332 -31.99 15.23 18.43
N THR A 333 -30.82 15.85 18.46
CA THR A 333 -30.60 17.17 17.85
C THR A 333 -30.29 17.01 16.35
N PRO A 334 -30.77 17.95 15.48
CA PRO A 334 -30.52 17.90 14.04
C PRO A 334 -29.04 17.93 13.65
N ALA A 335 -28.17 18.37 14.55
CA ALA A 335 -26.73 18.38 14.35
C ALA A 335 -26.08 17.00 14.50
N HIS A 336 -26.78 16.02 15.10
CA HIS A 336 -26.28 14.67 15.36
C HIS A 336 -27.05 13.59 14.57
N ILE A 337 -28.10 13.96 13.84
CA ILE A 337 -28.85 13.12 12.90
C ILE A 337 -28.41 13.50 11.47
#